data_fa210d1f74633cb99340e965af0f4363
#
_entry.id   fa210d1f74633cb99340e965af0f4363
#
_cell.length_a   1.000
_cell.length_b   1.000
_cell.length_c   1.000
_cell.angle_alpha   90.00
_cell.angle_beta   90.00
_cell.angle_gamma   90.00
#
_symmetry.space_group_name_H-M   'P 1'
#
loop_
_entity.id
_entity.type
_entity.pdbx_description
1 polymer ?
#
loop_
_entity_poly.entity_id
_entity_poly.type
_entity_poly.pdbx_seq_one_letter_code
_entity_poly.pdbx_strand_id
1 'polypeptide(L)'
;MIKTYSIIILLNLCALATFAQKLKLNDQEFELRNVTGSIIKFQGKNVLKIERDLNAIPFDVNRLEATVDEPHYARFVGLEDFENGTIEVQMYSQLQNPAPYPGIAGFIGVFFRVQENDSAFESIYLRPKVGRVNNQMFRNHAVQYFSYPHAKFETLRKNYPAGSYEGSAPVALNEWIKMRIEVNGETAEMFINDMKYSSFVVDKMLGKNKKGYVGLYVDIGTIGYFKDLKVTKKALKVKQEGEKVKDI
;
A
#
# COMPACT_ATOMS: atom_id res chain seq x y z
N MET A 1 41.97 -6.26 -58.11
CA MET A 1 40.68 -5.64 -57.81
C MET A 1 40.00 -6.52 -56.79
N ILE A 2 40.03 -6.10 -55.51
CA ILE A 2 39.42 -6.84 -54.41
C ILE A 2 38.05 -6.13 -54.14
N LYS A 3 36.97 -6.88 -54.32
CA LYS A 3 35.60 -6.41 -54.04
C LYS A 3 35.31 -6.61 -52.56
N THR A 4 35.20 -5.51 -51.81
CA THR A 4 34.80 -5.50 -50.41
C THR A 4 33.25 -5.55 -50.33
N TYR A 5 32.72 -6.64 -49.79
CA TYR A 5 31.28 -6.75 -49.50
C TYR A 5 31.00 -6.22 -48.08
N SER A 6 30.32 -5.10 -47.96
CA SER A 6 29.81 -4.60 -46.67
C SER A 6 28.57 -5.37 -46.27
N ILE A 7 28.69 -6.15 -45.21
CA ILE A 7 27.53 -6.85 -44.58
C ILE A 7 26.88 -5.82 -43.61
N ILE A 8 25.70 -5.34 -43.98
CA ILE A 8 24.86 -4.52 -43.06
C ILE A 8 24.09 -5.51 -42.19
N ILE A 9 24.51 -5.63 -40.93
CA ILE A 9 23.75 -6.36 -39.90
C ILE A 9 22.62 -5.43 -39.39
N LEU A 10 21.40 -5.71 -39.81
CA LEU A 10 20.21 -5.04 -39.29
C LEU A 10 19.90 -5.63 -37.90
N LEU A 11 20.30 -4.95 -36.83
CA LEU A 11 19.87 -5.29 -35.46
C LEU A 11 18.38 -4.93 -35.31
N ASN A 12 17.52 -5.95 -35.41
CA ASN A 12 16.13 -5.80 -35.00
C ASN A 12 16.09 -5.70 -33.45
N LEU A 13 15.99 -4.46 -32.95
CA LEU A 13 15.68 -4.18 -31.54
C LEU A 13 14.19 -4.49 -31.34
N CYS A 14 13.82 -5.72 -31.00
CA CYS A 14 12.50 -6.03 -30.49
C CYS A 14 12.38 -5.35 -29.11
N ALA A 15 11.75 -4.19 -29.08
CA ALA A 15 11.27 -3.62 -27.82
C ALA A 15 10.18 -4.57 -27.26
N LEU A 16 10.55 -5.41 -26.30
CA LEU A 16 9.60 -6.19 -25.52
C LEU A 16 8.82 -5.17 -24.67
N ALA A 17 7.65 -4.78 -25.15
CA ALA A 17 6.68 -4.06 -24.32
C ALA A 17 6.27 -5.03 -23.19
N THR A 18 6.80 -4.82 -22.01
CA THR A 18 6.34 -5.51 -20.80
C THR A 18 4.96 -4.97 -20.47
N PHE A 19 3.93 -5.67 -20.93
CA PHE A 19 2.57 -5.38 -20.47
C PHE A 19 2.48 -5.77 -18.99
N ALA A 20 2.08 -4.83 -18.14
CA ALA A 20 1.79 -5.12 -16.75
C ALA A 20 0.71 -6.20 -16.68
N GLN A 21 0.95 -7.22 -15.86
CA GLN A 21 0.00 -8.31 -15.68
C GLN A 21 -1.30 -7.78 -15.08
N LYS A 22 -2.44 -8.12 -15.67
CA LYS A 22 -3.77 -7.79 -15.19
C LYS A 22 -4.47 -9.04 -14.65
N LEU A 23 -5.14 -8.91 -13.52
CA LEU A 23 -5.91 -9.96 -12.87
C LEU A 23 -7.35 -9.49 -12.61
N LYS A 24 -8.31 -10.39 -12.77
CA LYS A 24 -9.72 -10.08 -12.53
C LYS A 24 -10.25 -10.89 -11.34
N LEU A 25 -10.65 -10.18 -10.28
CA LEU A 25 -11.36 -10.74 -9.13
C LEU A 25 -12.81 -10.26 -9.17
N ASN A 26 -13.75 -11.18 -9.43
CA ASN A 26 -15.16 -10.85 -9.72
C ASN A 26 -15.24 -9.83 -10.88
N ASP A 27 -15.87 -8.67 -10.66
CA ASP A 27 -16.00 -7.60 -11.65
C ASP A 27 -14.88 -6.53 -11.56
N GLN A 28 -13.90 -6.73 -10.68
CA GLN A 28 -12.80 -5.80 -10.46
C GLN A 28 -11.53 -6.27 -11.16
N GLU A 29 -10.87 -5.36 -11.88
CA GLU A 29 -9.58 -5.61 -12.53
C GLU A 29 -8.46 -4.94 -11.73
N PHE A 30 -7.32 -5.67 -11.62
CA PHE A 30 -6.13 -5.20 -10.93
C PHE A 30 -4.93 -5.33 -11.85
N GLU A 31 -4.16 -4.27 -11.97
CA GLU A 31 -2.88 -4.24 -12.68
C GLU A 31 -1.75 -4.39 -11.67
N LEU A 32 -0.89 -5.39 -11.88
CA LEU A 32 0.23 -5.65 -10.97
C LEU A 32 1.39 -4.70 -11.27
N ARG A 33 1.82 -3.97 -10.25
CA ARG A 33 2.96 -3.04 -10.28
C ARG A 33 4.02 -3.53 -9.31
N ASN A 34 5.12 -4.07 -9.82
CA ASN A 34 6.25 -4.56 -9.03
C ASN A 34 5.86 -5.56 -7.93
N VAL A 35 4.78 -6.29 -8.14
CA VAL A 35 4.32 -7.43 -7.35
C VAL A 35 4.02 -8.61 -8.25
N THR A 36 4.17 -9.82 -7.75
CA THR A 36 3.62 -11.02 -8.34
C THR A 36 2.26 -11.31 -7.74
N GLY A 37 1.35 -11.93 -8.49
CA GLY A 37 0.02 -12.21 -7.96
C GLY A 37 -0.77 -13.21 -8.76
N SER A 38 -1.87 -13.66 -8.16
CA SER A 38 -2.84 -14.59 -8.76
C SER A 38 -4.20 -14.51 -8.08
N ILE A 39 -5.24 -14.92 -8.80
CA ILE A 39 -6.55 -15.15 -8.19
C ILE A 39 -6.60 -16.61 -7.75
N ILE A 40 -6.84 -16.82 -6.48
CA ILE A 40 -6.91 -18.15 -5.87
C ILE A 40 -8.15 -18.33 -5.01
N LYS A 41 -8.51 -19.59 -4.75
CA LYS A 41 -9.51 -19.92 -3.73
C LYS A 41 -8.83 -20.08 -2.37
N PHE A 42 -9.13 -19.19 -1.45
CA PHE A 42 -8.59 -19.19 -0.10
C PHE A 42 -9.72 -19.13 0.92
N GLN A 43 -9.75 -20.09 1.87
CA GLN A 43 -10.83 -20.23 2.87
C GLN A 43 -12.24 -20.16 2.25
N GLY A 44 -12.44 -20.84 1.11
CA GLY A 44 -13.73 -20.92 0.41
C GLY A 44 -14.14 -19.71 -0.43
N LYS A 45 -13.34 -18.66 -0.48
CA LYS A 45 -13.59 -17.45 -1.27
C LYS A 45 -12.51 -17.24 -2.34
N ASN A 46 -12.87 -16.64 -3.48
CA ASN A 46 -11.88 -16.15 -4.43
C ASN A 46 -11.25 -14.90 -3.85
N VAL A 47 -9.92 -14.82 -3.93
CA VAL A 47 -9.14 -13.70 -3.41
C VAL A 47 -8.01 -13.35 -4.38
N LEU A 48 -7.58 -12.10 -4.36
CA LEU A 48 -6.34 -11.67 -4.97
C LEU A 48 -5.19 -11.94 -3.97
N LYS A 49 -4.28 -12.82 -4.36
CA LYS A 49 -3.01 -13.05 -3.65
C LYS A 49 -1.93 -12.23 -4.32
N ILE A 50 -1.15 -11.46 -3.54
CA ILE A 50 0.01 -10.73 -4.03
C ILE A 50 1.20 -10.85 -3.08
N GLU A 51 2.39 -10.76 -3.67
CA GLU A 51 3.68 -10.73 -2.99
C GLU A 51 4.58 -9.71 -3.71
N ARG A 52 5.48 -9.04 -2.99
CA ARG A 52 6.45 -8.12 -3.59
C ARG A 52 7.34 -8.88 -4.56
N ASP A 53 7.56 -8.34 -5.76
CA ASP A 53 8.50 -8.87 -6.74
C ASP A 53 9.91 -8.31 -6.47
N LEU A 54 10.77 -9.15 -5.88
CA LEU A 54 12.16 -8.78 -5.57
C LEU A 54 13.07 -8.68 -6.81
N ASN A 55 12.63 -9.18 -7.96
CA ASN A 55 13.36 -8.97 -9.23
C ASN A 55 13.08 -7.57 -9.79
N ALA A 56 11.86 -7.07 -9.62
CA ALA A 56 11.48 -5.73 -10.07
C ALA A 56 12.01 -4.65 -9.11
N ILE A 57 11.83 -4.84 -7.81
CA ILE A 57 12.33 -3.91 -6.77
C ILE A 57 13.11 -4.72 -5.72
N PRO A 58 14.44 -4.81 -5.82
CA PRO A 58 15.28 -5.51 -4.86
C PRO A 58 15.17 -4.94 -3.45
N PHE A 59 15.36 -5.79 -2.44
CA PHE A 59 15.40 -5.41 -1.04
C PHE A 59 16.84 -5.41 -0.53
N ASP A 60 17.22 -4.38 0.22
CA ASP A 60 18.52 -4.27 0.88
C ASP A 60 18.34 -3.85 2.33
N VAL A 61 18.62 -4.77 3.26
CA VAL A 61 18.49 -4.54 4.70
C VAL A 61 19.40 -3.42 5.21
N ASN A 62 20.51 -3.13 4.51
CA ASN A 62 21.45 -2.06 4.88
C ASN A 62 21.00 -0.68 4.36
N ARG A 63 19.96 -0.64 3.51
CA ARG A 63 19.40 0.59 2.94
C ARG A 63 17.87 0.56 2.97
N LEU A 64 17.32 0.36 4.17
CA LEU A 64 15.87 0.18 4.36
C LEU A 64 15.07 1.32 3.73
N GLU A 65 15.38 2.58 4.06
CA GLU A 65 14.66 3.75 3.53
C GLU A 65 14.64 3.83 2.00
N ALA A 66 15.68 3.31 1.35
CA ALA A 66 15.78 3.29 -0.12
C ALA A 66 15.09 2.08 -0.77
N THR A 67 14.70 1.07 -0.01
CA THR A 67 14.24 -0.22 -0.55
C THR A 67 12.91 -0.71 -0.01
N VAL A 68 12.32 -0.06 1.00
CA VAL A 68 10.96 -0.32 1.49
C VAL A 68 10.05 0.85 1.18
N ASP A 69 8.74 0.66 1.33
CA ASP A 69 7.74 1.69 1.02
C ASP A 69 7.84 2.20 -0.44
N GLU A 70 8.27 1.34 -1.35
CA GLU A 70 8.41 1.60 -2.78
C GLU A 70 7.10 1.29 -3.54
N PRO A 71 6.94 1.72 -4.82
CA PRO A 71 5.71 1.49 -5.59
C PRO A 71 5.57 0.02 -6.03
N HIS A 72 5.18 -0.87 -5.11
CA HIS A 72 4.85 -2.28 -5.34
C HIS A 72 3.46 -2.59 -4.78
N TYR A 73 2.49 -2.77 -5.68
CA TYR A 73 1.07 -2.87 -5.33
C TYR A 73 0.25 -3.44 -6.48
N ALA A 74 -0.98 -3.87 -6.19
CA ALA A 74 -1.97 -4.19 -7.21
C ALA A 74 -2.89 -2.97 -7.40
N ARG A 75 -2.78 -2.28 -8.54
CA ARG A 75 -3.55 -1.08 -8.90
C ARG A 75 -4.97 -1.46 -9.27
N PHE A 76 -5.97 -0.88 -8.62
CA PHE A 76 -7.37 -1.02 -9.00
C PHE A 76 -7.64 -0.23 -10.29
N VAL A 77 -8.10 -0.92 -11.34
CA VAL A 77 -8.37 -0.35 -12.65
C VAL A 77 -9.79 0.22 -12.70
N GLY A 78 -9.95 1.34 -13.40
CA GLY A 78 -11.27 1.99 -13.58
C GLY A 78 -11.62 3.02 -12.52
N LEU A 79 -10.65 3.38 -11.65
CA LEU A 79 -10.77 4.50 -10.72
C LEU A 79 -9.44 5.27 -10.66
N GLU A 80 -9.34 6.35 -11.41
CA GLU A 80 -8.08 7.06 -11.66
C GLU A 80 -8.01 8.41 -10.92
N ASP A 81 -9.10 8.81 -10.30
CA ASP A 81 -9.28 10.15 -9.76
C ASP A 81 -9.85 10.13 -8.32
N PHE A 82 -9.47 9.14 -7.51
CA PHE A 82 -9.84 9.12 -6.10
C PHE A 82 -9.20 10.30 -5.38
N GLU A 83 -10.02 11.19 -4.87
CA GLU A 83 -9.59 12.37 -4.10
C GLU A 83 -10.04 12.27 -2.66
N ASN A 84 -11.35 12.18 -2.44
CA ASN A 84 -11.98 12.06 -1.12
C ASN A 84 -12.99 10.92 -1.12
N GLY A 85 -13.22 10.33 0.03
CA GLY A 85 -14.19 9.26 0.18
C GLY A 85 -13.77 8.15 1.10
N THR A 86 -14.25 6.94 0.82
CA THR A 86 -14.01 5.78 1.66
C THR A 86 -13.38 4.66 0.83
N ILE A 87 -12.34 4.04 1.36
CA ILE A 87 -11.73 2.83 0.82
C ILE A 87 -11.93 1.73 1.86
N GLU A 88 -12.63 0.65 1.49
CA GLU A 88 -12.86 -0.53 2.34
C GLU A 88 -12.26 -1.75 1.68
N VAL A 89 -11.57 -2.60 2.42
CA VAL A 89 -11.02 -3.85 1.91
C VAL A 89 -10.89 -4.87 3.03
N GLN A 90 -11.10 -6.14 2.72
CA GLN A 90 -10.71 -7.24 3.59
C GLN A 90 -9.34 -7.76 3.17
N MET A 91 -8.43 -7.84 4.12
CA MET A 91 -7.06 -8.27 3.91
C MET A 91 -6.63 -9.33 4.92
N TYR A 92 -5.74 -10.23 4.51
CA TYR A 92 -5.20 -11.29 5.35
C TYR A 92 -3.71 -11.38 5.08
N SER A 93 -2.91 -11.28 6.13
CA SER A 93 -1.46 -11.24 6.04
C SER A 93 -0.83 -12.51 6.59
N GLN A 94 0.04 -13.13 5.79
CA GLN A 94 0.93 -14.22 6.21
C GLN A 94 2.39 -13.81 6.01
N LEU A 95 3.28 -14.38 6.80
CA LEU A 95 4.71 -14.23 6.56
C LEU A 95 5.19 -15.30 5.58
N GLN A 96 6.13 -14.94 4.71
CA GLN A 96 6.87 -15.89 3.90
C GLN A 96 7.71 -16.81 4.80
N ASN A 97 7.86 -18.07 4.41
CA ASN A 97 8.73 -19.04 5.07
C ASN A 97 9.59 -19.76 4.02
N PRO A 98 10.93 -19.64 4.07
CA PRO A 98 11.70 -18.86 5.05
C PRO A 98 11.48 -17.35 4.94
N ALA A 99 11.62 -16.65 6.06
CA ALA A 99 11.56 -15.21 6.11
C ALA A 99 12.77 -14.59 5.40
N PRO A 100 12.60 -13.62 4.49
CA PRO A 100 13.72 -12.99 3.79
C PRO A 100 14.61 -12.15 4.71
N TYR A 101 14.04 -11.69 5.85
CA TYR A 101 14.80 -10.98 6.87
C TYR A 101 14.03 -10.99 8.22
N PRO A 102 14.73 -10.87 9.40
CA PRO A 102 14.06 -11.01 10.72
C PRO A 102 13.03 -9.94 11.04
N GLY A 103 13.16 -8.74 10.46
CA GLY A 103 12.29 -7.58 10.73
C GLY A 103 10.94 -7.60 10.01
N ILE A 104 10.60 -8.66 9.24
CA ILE A 104 9.28 -8.74 8.60
C ILE A 104 8.16 -8.70 9.63
N ALA A 105 7.12 -7.92 9.31
CA ALA A 105 6.00 -7.68 10.21
C ALA A 105 4.62 -7.94 9.59
N GLY A 106 4.57 -8.51 8.37
CA GLY A 106 3.34 -8.79 7.65
C GLY A 106 2.71 -7.52 7.05
N PHE A 107 3.55 -6.65 6.49
CA PHE A 107 3.18 -5.35 5.94
C PHE A 107 2.09 -5.46 4.88
N ILE A 108 0.90 -4.91 5.16
CA ILE A 108 -0.27 -4.99 4.30
C ILE A 108 -1.14 -3.74 4.43
N GLY A 109 -1.62 -3.19 3.32
CA GLY A 109 -2.41 -1.96 3.38
C GLY A 109 -2.91 -1.46 2.03
N VAL A 110 -3.06 -0.15 1.94
CA VAL A 110 -3.65 0.53 0.78
C VAL A 110 -2.78 1.72 0.39
N PHE A 111 -2.54 1.84 -0.92
CA PHE A 111 -2.06 3.07 -1.56
C PHE A 111 -3.26 3.84 -2.12
N PHE A 112 -3.23 5.14 -2.05
CA PHE A 112 -4.25 5.99 -2.64
C PHE A 112 -3.66 7.30 -3.16
N ARG A 113 -4.40 7.99 -4.04
CA ARG A 113 -3.90 9.15 -4.79
C ARG A 113 -2.62 8.83 -5.57
N VAL A 114 -2.47 7.59 -6.04
CA VAL A 114 -1.30 7.14 -6.78
C VAL A 114 -1.27 7.83 -8.14
N GLN A 115 -0.13 8.43 -8.48
CA GLN A 115 0.07 9.04 -9.78
C GLN A 115 0.28 7.98 -10.86
N GLU A 116 -0.08 8.29 -12.12
CA GLU A 116 -0.01 7.36 -13.27
C GLU A 116 1.37 6.71 -13.43
N ASN A 117 2.42 7.47 -13.22
CA ASN A 117 3.81 7.03 -13.33
C ASN A 117 4.42 6.53 -12.02
N ASP A 118 3.61 6.24 -11.02
CA ASP A 118 3.99 5.76 -9.69
C ASP A 118 4.94 6.71 -8.91
N SER A 119 5.08 7.96 -9.36
CA SER A 119 6.05 8.91 -8.78
C SER A 119 5.66 9.46 -7.43
N ALA A 120 4.39 9.37 -7.04
CA ALA A 120 3.91 9.84 -5.74
C ALA A 120 2.57 9.20 -5.38
N PHE A 121 2.38 8.93 -4.08
CA PHE A 121 1.16 8.39 -3.49
C PHE A 121 1.14 8.55 -1.98
N GLU A 122 -0.03 8.33 -1.39
CA GLU A 122 -0.26 8.23 0.05
C GLU A 122 -0.49 6.77 0.41
N SER A 123 -0.12 6.38 1.63
CA SER A 123 -0.37 5.02 2.13
C SER A 123 -0.76 5.00 3.60
N ILE A 124 -1.65 4.07 3.94
CA ILE A 124 -1.84 3.59 5.30
C ILE A 124 -1.75 2.07 5.27
N TYR A 125 -0.84 1.50 6.08
CA TYR A 125 -0.65 0.07 6.16
C TYR A 125 -0.51 -0.43 7.60
N LEU A 126 -0.67 -1.73 7.76
CA LEU A 126 -0.60 -2.44 9.02
C LEU A 126 0.66 -3.30 9.11
N ARG A 127 1.10 -3.53 10.35
CA ARG A 127 2.11 -4.51 10.74
C ARG A 127 1.46 -5.56 11.68
N PRO A 128 0.68 -6.51 11.17
CA PRO A 128 -0.11 -7.42 11.99
C PRO A 128 0.69 -8.23 12.99
N LYS A 129 1.96 -8.56 12.71
CA LYS A 129 2.84 -9.28 13.62
C LYS A 129 3.00 -8.60 14.98
N VAL A 130 2.89 -7.26 15.03
CA VAL A 130 3.12 -6.48 16.25
C VAL A 130 1.85 -5.92 16.91
N GLY A 131 0.69 -6.06 16.26
CA GLY A 131 -0.55 -5.43 16.75
C GLY A 131 -1.04 -5.95 18.11
N ARG A 132 -0.72 -7.20 18.48
CA ARG A 132 -1.14 -7.82 19.75
C ARG A 132 0.00 -8.36 20.61
N VAL A 133 1.26 -8.00 20.32
CA VAL A 133 2.38 -8.42 21.16
C VAL A 133 2.29 -7.81 22.56
N ASN A 134 2.86 -8.47 23.55
CA ASN A 134 2.84 -7.98 24.94
C ASN A 134 3.95 -6.94 25.21
N ASN A 135 4.03 -5.93 24.34
CA ASN A 135 4.95 -4.81 24.42
C ASN A 135 4.31 -3.58 23.77
N GLN A 136 4.01 -2.55 24.56
CA GLN A 136 3.30 -1.36 24.10
C GLN A 136 4.08 -0.58 23.04
N MET A 137 5.39 -0.51 23.15
CA MET A 137 6.23 0.21 22.18
C MET A 137 6.08 -0.42 20.78
N PHE A 138 6.12 -1.76 20.68
CA PHE A 138 5.87 -2.43 19.41
C PHE A 138 4.44 -2.30 18.91
N ARG A 139 3.43 -2.33 19.81
CA ARG A 139 2.04 -2.09 19.41
C ARG A 139 1.83 -0.72 18.79
N ASN A 140 2.54 0.29 19.26
CA ASN A 140 2.46 1.66 18.72
C ASN A 140 2.99 1.78 17.29
N HIS A 141 3.61 0.72 16.77
CA HIS A 141 4.04 0.61 15.37
C HIS A 141 3.14 -0.28 14.52
N ALA A 142 1.95 -0.69 15.01
CA ALA A 142 1.06 -1.59 14.26
C ALA A 142 0.41 -0.95 13.04
N VAL A 143 0.31 0.37 13.02
CA VAL A 143 -0.16 1.18 11.88
C VAL A 143 0.92 2.15 11.47
N GLN A 144 1.04 2.39 10.18
CA GLN A 144 1.91 3.42 9.60
C GLN A 144 1.20 4.14 8.48
N TYR A 145 1.26 5.48 8.49
CA TYR A 145 1.07 6.32 7.32
C TYR A 145 2.43 6.65 6.70
N PHE A 146 2.48 6.79 5.38
CA PHE A 146 3.61 7.41 4.69
C PHE A 146 3.15 8.06 3.38
N SER A 147 3.98 8.98 2.86
CA SER A 147 3.79 9.63 1.57
C SER A 147 5.06 9.48 0.72
N TYR A 148 4.92 8.78 -0.39
CA TYR A 148 6.03 8.54 -1.34
C TYR A 148 6.25 9.79 -2.24
N PRO A 149 7.48 10.15 -2.53
CA PRO A 149 8.75 9.49 -2.16
C PRO A 149 9.43 10.08 -0.92
N HIS A 150 8.94 11.20 -0.36
CA HIS A 150 9.73 12.04 0.54
C HIS A 150 9.45 11.86 2.03
N ALA A 151 8.38 11.19 2.38
CA ALA A 151 7.96 11.01 3.77
C ALA A 151 7.69 9.53 4.07
N LYS A 152 8.74 8.70 3.95
CA LYS A 152 8.75 7.28 4.28
C LYS A 152 8.98 7.10 5.78
N PHE A 153 8.92 5.88 6.30
CA PHE A 153 8.85 5.63 7.75
C PHE A 153 10.04 6.19 8.56
N GLU A 154 11.28 6.07 8.06
CA GLU A 154 12.47 6.60 8.77
C GLU A 154 12.46 8.13 8.78
N THR A 155 12.15 8.75 7.64
CA THR A 155 12.01 10.21 7.53
C THR A 155 10.92 10.73 8.45
N LEU A 156 9.79 10.03 8.56
CA LEU A 156 8.70 10.40 9.47
C LEU A 156 9.14 10.33 10.94
N ARG A 157 9.78 9.23 11.35
CA ARG A 157 10.30 9.07 12.72
C ARG A 157 11.34 10.10 13.10
N LYS A 158 12.17 10.52 12.12
CA LYS A 158 13.22 11.51 12.34
C LYS A 158 12.69 12.94 12.47
N ASN A 159 11.68 13.30 11.67
CA ASN A 159 11.27 14.68 11.47
C ASN A 159 9.98 15.07 12.19
N TYR A 160 9.24 14.12 12.76
CA TYR A 160 7.97 14.36 13.42
C TYR A 160 7.94 13.74 14.83
N PRO A 161 7.14 14.28 15.74
CA PRO A 161 6.97 13.71 17.08
C PRO A 161 6.55 12.23 17.01
N ALA A 162 7.03 11.44 17.96
CA ALA A 162 6.67 10.02 18.04
C ALA A 162 5.14 9.84 18.10
N GLY A 163 4.63 8.93 17.26
CA GLY A 163 3.20 8.66 17.18
C GLY A 163 2.40 9.55 16.22
N SER A 164 3.00 10.59 15.60
CA SER A 164 2.27 11.43 14.64
C SER A 164 1.76 10.66 13.43
N TYR A 165 2.56 9.70 12.93
CA TYR A 165 2.27 8.93 11.72
C TYR A 165 2.36 7.42 11.92
N GLU A 166 2.40 6.98 13.17
CA GLU A 166 2.33 5.58 13.59
C GLU A 166 1.29 5.44 14.70
N GLY A 167 0.72 4.24 14.87
CA GLY A 167 -0.30 4.02 15.87
C GLY A 167 -0.53 2.54 16.18
N SER A 168 -1.37 2.31 17.16
CA SER A 168 -1.79 0.98 17.57
C SER A 168 -3.01 0.52 16.76
N ALA A 169 -3.03 -0.77 16.44
CA ALA A 169 -4.24 -1.44 15.94
C ALA A 169 -4.28 -2.89 16.48
N PRO A 170 -5.43 -3.38 16.94
CA PRO A 170 -5.55 -4.72 17.56
C PRO A 170 -5.65 -5.82 16.49
N VAL A 171 -4.69 -5.86 15.57
CA VAL A 171 -4.63 -6.79 14.44
C VAL A 171 -3.58 -7.88 14.68
N ALA A 172 -3.71 -9.02 13.98
CA ALA A 172 -2.73 -10.11 14.02
C ALA A 172 -2.53 -10.74 12.64
N LEU A 173 -1.45 -11.52 12.51
CA LEU A 173 -1.22 -12.38 11.35
C LEU A 173 -2.28 -13.50 11.32
N ASN A 174 -2.50 -14.05 10.12
CA ASN A 174 -3.35 -15.22 9.90
C ASN A 174 -4.83 -15.02 10.31
N GLU A 175 -5.32 -13.79 10.23
CA GLU A 175 -6.74 -13.46 10.39
C GLU A 175 -7.20 -12.46 9.32
N TRP A 176 -8.48 -12.48 8.98
CA TRP A 176 -9.08 -11.45 8.14
C TRP A 176 -9.23 -10.16 8.91
N ILE A 177 -8.72 -9.09 8.33
CA ILE A 177 -8.79 -7.73 8.84
C ILE A 177 -9.60 -6.91 7.85
N LYS A 178 -10.69 -6.31 8.28
CA LYS A 178 -11.41 -5.30 7.50
C LYS A 178 -10.78 -3.94 7.79
N MET A 179 -10.15 -3.35 6.80
CA MET A 179 -9.67 -1.96 6.87
C MET A 179 -10.66 -1.04 6.16
N ARG A 180 -10.99 0.06 6.79
CA ARG A 180 -11.72 1.17 6.18
C ARG A 180 -10.95 2.46 6.40
N ILE A 181 -10.64 3.16 5.32
CA ILE A 181 -9.97 4.47 5.34
C ILE A 181 -10.98 5.51 4.86
N GLU A 182 -11.18 6.55 5.63
CA GLU A 182 -11.96 7.73 5.25
C GLU A 182 -11.00 8.89 4.95
N VAL A 183 -11.01 9.38 3.71
CA VAL A 183 -10.14 10.47 3.23
C VAL A 183 -10.98 11.72 3.03
N ASN A 184 -10.55 12.84 3.63
CA ASN A 184 -11.22 14.13 3.51
C ASN A 184 -10.20 15.28 3.45
N GLY A 185 -9.97 15.83 2.28
CA GLY A 185 -8.97 16.87 2.06
C GLY A 185 -7.55 16.39 2.37
N GLU A 186 -6.94 16.94 3.39
CA GLU A 186 -5.59 16.59 3.86
C GLU A 186 -5.63 15.65 5.08
N THR A 187 -6.78 15.15 5.48
CA THR A 187 -6.94 14.25 6.62
C THR A 187 -7.35 12.85 6.19
N ALA A 188 -6.96 11.85 6.97
CA ALA A 188 -7.46 10.50 6.81
C ALA A 188 -7.69 9.83 8.16
N GLU A 189 -8.72 9.00 8.25
CA GLU A 189 -9.01 8.18 9.41
C GLU A 189 -9.08 6.72 9.00
N MET A 190 -8.47 5.83 9.79
CA MET A 190 -8.51 4.39 9.57
C MET A 190 -9.30 3.70 10.68
N PHE A 191 -10.18 2.80 10.26
CA PHE A 191 -11.01 1.96 11.12
C PHE A 191 -10.67 0.50 10.85
N ILE A 192 -10.63 -0.30 11.91
CA ILE A 192 -10.36 -1.73 11.85
C ILE A 192 -11.62 -2.51 12.23
N ASN A 193 -11.98 -3.49 11.40
CA ASN A 193 -13.15 -4.34 11.58
C ASN A 193 -14.43 -3.48 11.75
N ASP A 194 -15.24 -3.75 12.76
CA ASP A 194 -16.48 -3.02 13.01
C ASP A 194 -16.34 -1.94 14.08
N MET A 195 -15.13 -1.41 14.29
CA MET A 195 -14.90 -0.35 15.28
C MET A 195 -15.68 0.91 14.92
N LYS A 196 -16.35 1.46 15.91
CA LYS A 196 -17.14 2.70 15.79
C LYS A 196 -16.24 3.93 15.63
N TYR A 197 -15.10 3.93 16.32
CA TYR A 197 -14.13 5.02 16.31
C TYR A 197 -12.88 4.61 15.52
N SER A 198 -12.22 5.58 14.91
CA SER A 198 -10.98 5.35 14.20
C SER A 198 -9.88 4.83 15.13
N SER A 199 -9.12 3.84 14.66
CA SER A 199 -7.92 3.36 15.36
C SER A 199 -6.72 4.27 15.11
N PHE A 200 -6.75 5.04 14.03
CA PHE A 200 -5.63 5.86 13.61
C PHE A 200 -6.12 7.08 12.84
N VAL A 201 -5.53 8.22 13.13
CA VAL A 201 -5.86 9.50 12.50
C VAL A 201 -4.59 10.08 11.87
N VAL A 202 -4.68 10.47 10.62
CA VAL A 202 -3.71 11.31 9.92
C VAL A 202 -4.32 12.70 9.84
N ASP A 203 -3.91 13.58 10.72
CA ASP A 203 -4.41 14.96 10.82
C ASP A 203 -3.93 15.84 9.67
N LYS A 204 -2.76 15.48 9.06
CA LYS A 204 -2.23 16.13 7.89
C LYS A 204 -1.45 15.16 7.01
N MET A 205 -2.00 14.83 5.84
CA MET A 205 -1.29 14.10 4.81
C MET A 205 -0.21 14.99 4.17
N LEU A 206 0.94 14.41 3.87
CA LEU A 206 2.15 15.11 3.48
C LEU A 206 2.36 15.19 1.96
N GLY A 207 1.65 14.39 1.20
CA GLY A 207 1.73 14.37 -0.26
C GLY A 207 1.06 15.58 -0.90
N LYS A 208 1.62 16.03 -2.01
CA LYS A 208 1.09 17.15 -2.80
C LYS A 208 -0.06 16.74 -3.72
N ASN A 209 -0.18 15.43 -4.01
CA ASN A 209 -1.19 14.92 -4.91
C ASN A 209 -2.56 14.92 -4.24
N LYS A 210 -3.54 15.50 -4.93
CA LYS A 210 -4.91 15.57 -4.39
C LYS A 210 -5.79 14.41 -4.86
N LYS A 211 -5.45 13.75 -5.99
CA LYS A 211 -6.20 12.64 -6.57
C LYS A 211 -5.28 11.65 -7.30
N GLY A 212 -5.78 10.45 -7.55
CA GLY A 212 -5.07 9.40 -8.28
C GLY A 212 -5.73 8.04 -8.09
N TYR A 213 -4.99 6.99 -8.44
CA TYR A 213 -5.44 5.60 -8.30
C TYR A 213 -5.47 5.11 -6.86
N VAL A 214 -6.14 3.98 -6.67
CA VAL A 214 -6.11 3.19 -5.42
C VAL A 214 -5.40 1.87 -5.71
N GLY A 215 -4.60 1.38 -4.77
CA GLY A 215 -3.87 0.13 -4.89
C GLY A 215 -3.81 -0.67 -3.59
N LEU A 216 -3.65 -1.98 -3.73
CA LEU A 216 -3.50 -2.93 -2.63
C LEU A 216 -2.02 -3.24 -2.44
N TYR A 217 -1.52 -3.03 -1.24
CA TYR A 217 -0.09 -3.02 -0.92
C TYR A 217 0.31 -4.17 -0.01
N VAL A 218 1.49 -4.73 -0.30
CA VAL A 218 2.26 -5.62 0.60
C VAL A 218 3.73 -5.27 0.50
N ASP A 219 4.52 -5.53 1.54
CA ASP A 219 5.96 -5.36 1.46
C ASP A 219 6.71 -6.65 1.83
N ILE A 220 8.01 -6.50 1.93
CA ILE A 220 9.01 -7.57 2.09
C ILE A 220 8.55 -8.66 3.08
N GLY A 221 8.63 -9.90 2.63
CA GLY A 221 8.33 -11.07 3.44
C GLY A 221 6.84 -11.27 3.75
N THR A 222 5.94 -10.56 3.08
CA THR A 222 4.49 -10.68 3.26
C THR A 222 3.83 -11.37 2.07
N ILE A 223 2.96 -12.33 2.37
CA ILE A 223 1.97 -12.87 1.45
C ILE A 223 0.64 -12.22 1.82
N GLY A 224 0.12 -11.36 0.94
CA GLY A 224 -1.15 -10.67 1.15
C GLY A 224 -2.29 -11.29 0.35
N TYR A 225 -3.44 -11.45 1.00
CA TYR A 225 -4.68 -11.89 0.36
C TYR A 225 -5.73 -10.80 0.54
N PHE A 226 -6.42 -10.45 -0.55
CA PHE A 226 -7.38 -9.36 -0.57
C PHE A 226 -8.70 -9.78 -1.21
N LYS A 227 -9.79 -9.23 -0.68
CA LYS A 227 -11.14 -9.36 -1.22
C LYS A 227 -12.01 -8.18 -0.83
N ASP A 228 -13.17 -8.09 -1.44
CA ASP A 228 -14.24 -7.14 -1.09
C ASP A 228 -13.73 -5.67 -1.07
N LEU A 229 -12.85 -5.31 -2.03
CA LEU A 229 -12.45 -3.91 -2.19
C LEU A 229 -13.67 -3.09 -2.62
N LYS A 230 -13.95 -2.03 -1.87
CA LYS A 230 -14.99 -1.05 -2.20
C LYS A 230 -14.42 0.35 -2.07
N VAL A 231 -14.50 1.13 -3.14
CA VAL A 231 -14.09 2.52 -3.14
C VAL A 231 -15.30 3.39 -3.44
N THR A 232 -15.57 4.36 -2.56
CA THR A 232 -16.70 5.29 -2.70
C THR A 232 -16.17 6.71 -2.66
N LYS A 233 -16.31 7.43 -3.77
CA LYS A 233 -15.95 8.86 -3.85
C LYS A 233 -16.99 9.68 -3.09
N LYS A 234 -16.52 10.69 -2.37
CA LYS A 234 -17.37 11.66 -1.65
C LYS A 234 -16.88 13.07 -1.93
N ALA A 235 -17.77 14.04 -1.88
CA ALA A 235 -17.38 15.44 -1.88
C ALA A 235 -16.56 15.78 -0.63
N LEU A 236 -15.69 16.79 -0.72
CA LEU A 236 -14.96 17.33 0.42
C LEU A 236 -15.98 17.81 1.47
N LYS A 237 -15.89 17.29 2.68
CA LYS A 237 -16.63 17.82 3.82
C LYS A 237 -15.87 19.02 4.38
N VAL A 238 -16.37 20.21 4.17
CA VAL A 238 -15.88 21.40 4.87
C VAL A 238 -16.32 21.29 6.33
N LYS A 239 -15.37 21.24 7.27
CA LYS A 239 -15.71 21.38 8.70
C LYS A 239 -16.37 22.72 8.86
N GLN A 240 -17.63 22.75 9.31
CA GLN A 240 -18.23 24.02 9.75
C GLN A 240 -17.42 24.52 10.93
N GLU A 241 -16.93 25.77 10.85
CA GLU A 241 -16.31 26.44 11.99
C GLU A 241 -17.33 26.52 13.14
N GLY A 242 -17.20 25.64 14.12
CA GLY A 242 -18.14 25.53 15.24
C GLY A 242 -17.88 24.37 16.18
N GLU A 243 -17.30 23.27 15.69
CA GLU A 243 -16.82 22.19 16.56
C GLU A 243 -15.37 22.47 17.00
N LYS A 244 -15.18 23.50 17.82
CA LYS A 244 -14.01 23.56 18.68
C LYS A 244 -14.14 22.40 19.67
N VAL A 245 -13.38 21.32 19.46
CA VAL A 245 -13.06 20.40 20.54
C VAL A 245 -12.43 21.29 21.61
N LYS A 246 -13.11 21.44 22.75
CA LYS A 246 -12.49 22.06 23.91
C LYS A 246 -11.30 21.18 24.25
N ASP A 247 -10.11 21.73 24.08
CA ASP A 247 -8.87 21.11 24.52
C ASP A 247 -9.04 20.75 26.00
N ILE A 248 -8.82 19.48 26.30
CA ILE A 248 -8.80 18.95 27.66
C ILE A 248 -7.45 19.32 28.28
#